data_cec14a8c252fb9e24b0fa80ea2032620
#
_entry.id   cec14a8c252fb9e24b0fa80ea2032620
#
_cell.length_a   1.000
_cell.length_b   1.000
_cell.length_c   1.000
_cell.angle_alpha   90.00
_cell.angle_beta   90.00
_cell.angle_gamma   90.00
#
_symmetry.space_group_name_H-M   'P 1'
#
loop_
_entity.id
_entity.type
_entity.pdbx_description
1 polymer ?
#
loop_
_entity_poly.entity_id
_entity_poly.type
_entity_poly.pdbx_seq_one_letter_code
_entity_poly.pdbx_strand_id
1 'polypeptide(L)'
;MKNVNSLYAILKSKNYWVFLKNFKKSIRMKIIGLASDHAGYDLKIFIKEYLVKLGYTIEDYGCDSSISCDYADYAHILGYKIDRGEIERGMVFCGSGNGINMTVNKHPAVRSALCWNAEIAKLARNHNDANVCSLPARFITELEAKNIVNVFLNENFEGGRHLIRINKIPLFYKQ
;
A
#
# COMPACT_ATOMS: atom_id res chain seq x y z
N MET A 1 -37.61 -26.08 -15.95
CA MET A 1 -36.51 -26.71 -15.22
C MET A 1 -35.14 -26.71 -15.92
N LYS A 2 -34.92 -25.94 -17.03
CA LYS A 2 -33.65 -25.97 -17.80
C LYS A 2 -32.56 -24.98 -17.38
N ASN A 3 -32.82 -24.08 -16.43
CA ASN A 3 -31.87 -22.99 -16.13
C ASN A 3 -30.95 -23.22 -14.90
N VAL A 4 -31.24 -24.18 -14.04
CA VAL A 4 -30.45 -24.38 -12.81
C VAL A 4 -29.14 -25.14 -13.10
N ASN A 5 -29.18 -26.11 -14.02
CA ASN A 5 -27.98 -26.88 -14.38
C ASN A 5 -26.93 -26.07 -15.15
N SER A 6 -27.36 -25.07 -15.93
CA SER A 6 -26.48 -24.16 -16.66
C SER A 6 -25.73 -23.21 -15.70
N LEU A 7 -26.41 -22.67 -14.69
CA LEU A 7 -25.81 -21.83 -13.66
C LEU A 7 -24.80 -22.61 -12.81
N TYR A 8 -25.11 -23.86 -12.46
CA TYR A 8 -24.22 -24.74 -11.69
C TYR A 8 -22.95 -25.12 -12.47
N ALA A 9 -23.05 -25.29 -13.79
CA ALA A 9 -21.88 -25.56 -14.65
C ALA A 9 -20.97 -24.33 -14.76
N ILE A 10 -21.53 -23.14 -14.85
CA ILE A 10 -20.77 -21.87 -14.89
C ILE A 10 -20.02 -21.66 -13.57
N LEU A 11 -20.68 -21.88 -12.40
CA LEU A 11 -20.09 -21.72 -11.08
C LEU A 11 -18.96 -22.72 -10.80
N LYS A 12 -18.96 -23.89 -11.44
CA LYS A 12 -17.89 -24.93 -11.31
C LYS A 12 -16.79 -24.79 -12.35
N SER A 13 -16.90 -23.89 -13.34
CA SER A 13 -15.88 -23.74 -14.36
C SER A 13 -14.60 -23.13 -13.81
N LYS A 14 -13.42 -23.64 -14.23
CA LYS A 14 -12.11 -23.04 -13.91
C LYS A 14 -12.09 -21.55 -14.31
N ASN A 15 -12.75 -21.17 -15.37
CA ASN A 15 -12.81 -19.80 -15.87
C ASN A 15 -13.59 -18.86 -14.92
N TYR A 16 -14.66 -19.34 -14.26
CA TYR A 16 -15.39 -18.58 -13.26
C TYR A 16 -14.54 -18.27 -12.01
N TRP A 17 -13.79 -19.26 -11.53
CA TRP A 17 -12.88 -19.07 -10.41
C TRP A 17 -11.72 -18.12 -10.74
N VAL A 18 -11.17 -18.19 -11.94
CA VAL A 18 -10.16 -17.25 -12.43
C VAL A 18 -10.75 -15.83 -12.55
N PHE A 19 -11.97 -15.71 -13.08
CA PHE A 19 -12.69 -14.44 -13.16
C PHE A 19 -12.93 -13.84 -11.75
N LEU A 20 -13.44 -14.63 -10.80
CA LEU A 20 -13.67 -14.16 -9.43
C LEU A 20 -12.36 -13.75 -8.73
N LYS A 21 -11.29 -14.51 -8.95
CA LYS A 21 -9.97 -14.17 -8.39
C LYS A 21 -9.44 -12.85 -8.96
N ASN A 22 -9.57 -12.66 -10.25
CA ASN A 22 -9.16 -11.42 -10.92
C ASN A 22 -10.06 -10.24 -10.54
N PHE A 23 -11.37 -10.45 -10.40
CA PHE A 23 -12.33 -9.45 -9.95
C PHE A 23 -12.07 -9.02 -8.49
N LYS A 24 -11.84 -9.98 -7.57
CA LYS A 24 -11.43 -9.69 -6.19
C LYS A 24 -10.10 -8.95 -6.15
N LYS A 25 -9.14 -9.33 -6.98
CA LYS A 25 -7.84 -8.65 -7.08
C LYS A 25 -8.02 -7.21 -7.59
N SER A 26 -8.86 -7.00 -8.62
CA SER A 26 -9.15 -5.66 -9.16
C SER A 26 -9.80 -4.73 -8.12
N ILE A 27 -10.71 -5.24 -7.29
CA ILE A 27 -11.32 -4.47 -6.18
C ILE A 27 -10.26 -4.15 -5.12
N ARG A 28 -9.45 -5.13 -4.71
CA ARG A 28 -8.38 -4.93 -3.70
C ARG A 28 -7.36 -3.89 -4.13
N MET A 29 -6.98 -3.85 -5.41
CA MET A 29 -6.05 -2.85 -5.94
C MET A 29 -6.58 -1.41 -5.87
N LYS A 30 -7.88 -1.23 -5.66
CA LYS A 30 -8.49 0.10 -5.47
C LYS A 30 -8.59 0.54 -4.01
N ILE A 31 -8.30 -0.36 -3.06
CA ILE A 31 -8.29 -0.03 -1.63
C ILE A 31 -6.87 0.37 -1.24
N ILE A 32 -6.73 1.57 -0.69
CA ILE A 32 -5.47 2.10 -0.18
C ILE A 32 -5.60 2.35 1.32
N GLY A 33 -4.71 1.73 2.10
CA GLY A 33 -4.60 2.01 3.52
C GLY A 33 -3.78 3.28 3.78
N LEU A 34 -4.24 4.14 4.67
CA LEU A 34 -3.50 5.34 5.10
C LEU A 34 -3.26 5.30 6.60
N ALA A 35 -2.06 5.71 7.03
CA ALA A 35 -1.75 5.92 8.44
C ALA A 35 -0.76 7.08 8.60
N SER A 36 -0.89 7.85 9.69
CA SER A 36 0.04 8.94 9.98
C SER A 36 0.23 9.12 11.49
N ASP A 37 1.27 9.86 11.86
CA ASP A 37 1.29 10.58 13.13
C ASP A 37 0.70 11.99 12.96
N HIS A 38 0.72 12.76 14.04
CA HIS A 38 0.26 14.16 14.05
C HIS A 38 1.00 15.05 13.04
N ALA A 39 2.30 14.80 12.81
CA ALA A 39 3.12 15.60 11.89
C ALA A 39 2.84 15.28 10.41
N GLY A 40 2.30 14.10 10.13
CA GLY A 40 1.87 13.66 8.81
C GLY A 40 0.39 13.87 8.54
N TYR A 41 -0.39 14.32 9.53
CA TYR A 41 -1.84 14.38 9.47
C TYR A 41 -2.37 15.22 8.29
N ASP A 42 -1.93 16.47 8.16
CA ASP A 42 -2.43 17.38 7.11
C ASP A 42 -2.12 16.84 5.72
N LEU A 43 -0.90 16.33 5.50
CA LEU A 43 -0.53 15.72 4.22
C LEU A 43 -1.32 14.45 3.94
N LYS A 44 -1.61 13.62 4.96
CA LYS A 44 -2.49 12.46 4.84
C LYS A 44 -3.89 12.86 4.38
N ILE A 45 -4.49 13.88 4.99
CA ILE A 45 -5.83 14.35 4.60
C ILE A 45 -5.84 14.84 3.16
N PHE A 46 -4.86 15.64 2.78
CA PHE A 46 -4.72 16.14 1.41
C PHE A 46 -4.60 15.00 0.37
N ILE A 47 -3.77 14.00 0.65
CA ILE A 47 -3.60 12.82 -0.24
C ILE A 47 -4.86 11.94 -0.23
N LYS A 48 -5.52 11.78 0.92
CA LYS A 48 -6.80 11.07 1.03
C LYS A 48 -7.85 11.65 0.07
N GLU A 49 -8.05 12.95 0.11
CA GLU A 49 -9.00 13.64 -0.78
C GLU A 49 -8.61 13.47 -2.25
N TYR A 50 -7.32 13.58 -2.55
CA TYR A 50 -6.80 13.37 -3.89
C TYR A 50 -7.09 11.96 -4.42
N LEU A 51 -6.82 10.93 -3.62
CA LEU A 51 -7.06 9.52 -3.98
C LEU A 51 -8.54 9.21 -4.15
N VAL A 52 -9.41 9.75 -3.29
CA VAL A 52 -10.87 9.62 -3.45
C VAL A 52 -11.35 10.23 -4.78
N LYS A 53 -10.83 11.39 -5.18
CA LYS A 53 -11.13 12.01 -6.50
C LYS A 53 -10.66 11.14 -7.67
N LEU A 54 -9.61 10.33 -7.49
CA LEU A 54 -9.14 9.36 -8.47
C LEU A 54 -9.93 8.03 -8.46
N GLY A 55 -10.91 7.88 -7.57
CA GLY A 55 -11.78 6.69 -7.49
C GLY A 55 -11.21 5.55 -6.65
N TYR A 56 -10.23 5.81 -5.78
CA TYR A 56 -9.75 4.85 -4.79
C TYR A 56 -10.67 4.81 -3.57
N THR A 57 -10.84 3.63 -3.00
CA THR A 57 -11.43 3.42 -1.68
C THR A 57 -10.34 3.57 -0.63
N ILE A 58 -10.57 4.37 0.40
CA ILE A 58 -9.58 4.63 1.43
C ILE A 58 -9.99 3.99 2.75
N GLU A 59 -9.08 3.21 3.32
CA GLU A 59 -9.13 2.78 4.72
C GLU A 59 -8.13 3.61 5.52
N ASP A 60 -8.63 4.55 6.32
CA ASP A 60 -7.82 5.45 7.14
C ASP A 60 -7.70 4.89 8.55
N TYR A 61 -6.47 4.58 8.96
CA TYR A 61 -6.16 3.95 10.26
C TYR A 61 -5.65 4.95 11.31
N GLY A 62 -5.76 6.25 11.03
CA GLY A 62 -5.37 7.33 11.95
C GLY A 62 -4.01 7.97 11.56
N CYS A 63 -3.49 8.99 12.29
CA CYS A 63 -4.23 9.62 13.40
C CYS A 63 -5.35 10.52 12.87
N ASP A 64 -6.24 10.94 13.76
CA ASP A 64 -7.44 11.72 13.40
C ASP A 64 -7.30 13.21 13.71
N SER A 65 -6.14 13.66 14.13
CA SER A 65 -5.87 15.06 14.47
C SER A 65 -4.38 15.40 14.43
N SER A 66 -4.06 16.69 14.52
CA SER A 66 -2.70 17.20 14.67
C SER A 66 -2.19 17.19 16.14
N ILE A 67 -2.96 16.61 17.07
CA ILE A 67 -2.52 16.43 18.45
C ILE A 67 -1.42 15.36 18.48
N SER A 68 -0.35 15.63 19.26
CA SER A 68 0.81 14.73 19.35
C SER A 68 0.41 13.29 19.65
N CYS A 69 0.88 12.37 18.83
CA CYS A 69 0.63 10.93 18.93
C CYS A 69 1.80 10.13 18.34
N ASP A 70 1.87 8.85 18.67
CA ASP A 70 2.97 7.98 18.28
C ASP A 70 2.68 7.33 16.91
N TYR A 71 3.58 7.54 15.93
CA TYR A 71 3.48 6.96 14.59
C TYR A 71 3.40 5.43 14.61
N ALA A 72 4.01 4.79 15.61
CA ALA A 72 4.10 3.33 15.68
C ALA A 72 2.72 2.68 15.84
N ASP A 73 1.83 3.27 16.62
CA ASP A 73 0.50 2.74 16.90
C ASP A 73 -0.30 2.58 15.59
N TYR A 74 -0.27 3.60 14.75
CA TYR A 74 -1.01 3.62 13.48
C TYR A 74 -0.32 2.81 12.39
N ALA A 75 1.02 2.83 12.35
CA ALA A 75 1.81 2.04 11.40
C ALA A 75 1.58 0.54 11.56
N HIS A 76 1.47 0.05 12.79
CA HIS A 76 1.19 -1.36 13.07
C HIS A 76 -0.19 -1.78 12.59
N ILE A 77 -1.22 -0.93 12.73
CA ILE A 77 -2.55 -1.25 12.23
C ILE A 77 -2.52 -1.49 10.71
N LEU A 78 -1.90 -0.56 9.95
CA LEU A 78 -1.73 -0.71 8.50
C LEU A 78 -0.92 -1.96 8.15
N GLY A 79 0.19 -2.20 8.86
CA GLY A 79 1.04 -3.36 8.65
C GLY A 79 0.29 -4.68 8.84
N TYR A 80 -0.50 -4.83 9.90
CA TYR A 80 -1.35 -6.01 10.14
C TYR A 80 -2.39 -6.23 9.05
N LYS A 81 -2.97 -5.17 8.48
CA LYS A 81 -3.90 -5.27 7.37
C LYS A 81 -3.24 -5.83 6.11
N ILE A 82 -1.99 -5.41 5.84
CA ILE A 82 -1.20 -5.96 4.73
C ILE A 82 -0.80 -7.41 5.00
N ASP A 83 -0.33 -7.75 6.20
CA ASP A 83 0.07 -9.11 6.56
C ASP A 83 -1.07 -10.12 6.38
N ARG A 84 -2.31 -9.72 6.67
CA ARG A 84 -3.52 -10.53 6.48
C ARG A 84 -4.02 -10.52 5.04
N GLY A 85 -3.40 -9.73 4.15
CA GLY A 85 -3.83 -9.57 2.77
C GLY A 85 -5.21 -8.89 2.65
N GLU A 86 -5.64 -8.12 3.63
CA GLU A 86 -6.88 -7.35 3.60
C GLU A 86 -6.75 -6.16 2.66
N ILE A 87 -5.57 -5.51 2.66
CA ILE A 87 -5.18 -4.49 1.68
C ILE A 87 -3.86 -4.89 1.01
N GLU A 88 -3.65 -4.42 -0.22
CA GLU A 88 -2.42 -4.70 -0.98
C GLU A 88 -1.43 -3.53 -0.94
N ARG A 89 -1.91 -2.30 -0.78
CA ARG A 89 -1.08 -1.09 -0.83
C ARG A 89 -1.46 -0.12 0.27
N GLY A 90 -0.46 0.59 0.78
CA GLY A 90 -0.65 1.63 1.78
C GLY A 90 0.26 2.83 1.58
N MET A 91 -0.10 3.91 2.27
CA MET A 91 0.73 5.10 2.40
C MET A 91 0.81 5.49 3.86
N VAL A 92 2.01 5.84 4.31
CA VAL A 92 2.26 6.26 5.68
C VAL A 92 2.95 7.62 5.70
N PHE A 93 2.58 8.45 6.67
CA PHE A 93 3.02 9.84 6.74
C PHE A 93 3.52 10.15 8.15
N CYS A 94 4.71 10.72 8.27
CA CYS A 94 5.16 11.37 9.50
C CYS A 94 6.10 12.52 9.17
N GLY A 95 6.56 13.27 10.15
CA GLY A 95 7.37 14.46 9.92
C GLY A 95 8.56 14.21 8.98
N SER A 96 9.39 13.21 9.25
CA SER A 96 10.53 12.81 8.41
C SER A 96 10.27 11.59 7.52
N GLY A 97 9.15 10.90 7.73
CA GLY A 97 8.86 9.62 7.08
C GLY A 97 9.66 8.42 7.64
N ASN A 98 10.72 8.66 8.43
CA ASN A 98 11.63 7.60 8.86
C ASN A 98 11.02 6.64 9.88
N GLY A 99 10.55 7.16 11.03
CA GLY A 99 10.06 6.32 12.13
C GLY A 99 8.90 5.44 11.71
N ILE A 100 7.91 6.00 11.03
CA ILE A 100 6.76 5.26 10.52
C ILE A 100 7.16 4.21 9.48
N ASN A 101 8.15 4.53 8.61
CA ASN A 101 8.72 3.60 7.63
C ASN A 101 9.43 2.42 8.32
N MET A 102 10.23 2.68 9.35
CA MET A 102 10.92 1.64 10.11
C MET A 102 9.92 0.72 10.82
N THR A 103 8.85 1.29 11.36
CA THR A 103 7.82 0.54 12.08
C THR A 103 7.04 -0.38 11.15
N VAL A 104 6.50 0.15 10.05
CA VAL A 104 5.69 -0.66 9.14
C VAL A 104 6.51 -1.76 8.46
N ASN A 105 7.82 -1.57 8.26
CA ASN A 105 8.73 -2.61 7.74
C ASN A 105 9.04 -3.75 8.73
N LYS A 106 8.50 -3.71 9.97
CA LYS A 106 8.56 -4.87 10.88
C LYS A 106 7.54 -5.95 10.52
N HIS A 107 6.60 -5.64 9.66
CA HIS A 107 5.57 -6.55 9.18
C HIS A 107 6.09 -7.38 7.99
N PRO A 108 6.02 -8.73 8.05
CA PRO A 108 6.65 -9.61 7.06
C PRO A 108 6.18 -9.41 5.61
N ALA A 109 4.91 -9.05 5.40
CA ALA A 109 4.37 -8.81 4.06
C ALA A 109 4.59 -7.36 3.57
N VAL A 110 5.19 -6.48 4.40
CA VAL A 110 5.42 -5.08 4.05
C VAL A 110 6.81 -4.88 3.47
N ARG A 111 6.86 -4.15 2.35
CA ARG A 111 8.05 -3.51 1.80
C ARG A 111 7.73 -2.03 1.63
N SER A 112 8.04 -1.27 2.67
CA SER A 112 7.84 0.18 2.70
C SER A 112 9.10 0.91 2.26
N ALA A 113 8.94 1.87 1.37
CA ALA A 113 10.00 2.74 0.90
C ALA A 113 9.74 4.20 1.31
N LEU A 114 10.77 4.85 1.87
CA LEU A 114 10.76 6.28 2.11
C LEU A 114 10.97 7.01 0.78
N CYS A 115 9.93 7.70 0.31
CA CYS A 115 9.92 8.37 -0.99
C CYS A 115 9.84 9.90 -0.78
N TRP A 116 10.92 10.59 -1.11
CA TRP A 116 11.03 12.05 -1.03
C TRP A 116 10.94 12.74 -2.40
N ASN A 117 10.87 11.97 -3.48
CA ASN A 117 10.60 12.43 -4.85
C ASN A 117 10.01 11.29 -5.70
N ALA A 118 9.51 11.64 -6.89
CA ALA A 118 8.86 10.70 -7.79
C ALA A 118 9.82 9.64 -8.35
N GLU A 119 11.09 9.95 -8.55
CA GLU A 119 12.09 9.00 -9.06
C GLU A 119 12.33 7.87 -8.05
N ILE A 120 12.49 8.18 -6.77
CA ILE A 120 12.62 7.17 -5.71
C ILE A 120 11.36 6.32 -5.61
N ALA A 121 10.16 6.91 -5.74
CA ALA A 121 8.92 6.17 -5.75
C ALA A 121 8.84 5.19 -6.93
N LYS A 122 9.30 5.59 -8.12
CA LYS A 122 9.42 4.72 -9.29
C LYS A 122 10.36 3.55 -9.01
N LEU A 123 11.57 3.82 -8.53
CA LEU A 123 12.55 2.77 -8.22
C LEU A 123 12.06 1.83 -7.12
N ALA A 124 11.37 2.34 -6.10
CA ALA A 124 10.76 1.53 -5.05
C ALA A 124 9.77 0.51 -5.61
N ARG A 125 8.98 0.91 -6.60
CA ARG A 125 8.05 0.00 -7.29
C ARG A 125 8.78 -0.93 -8.25
N ASN A 126 9.55 -0.39 -9.18
CA ASN A 126 10.17 -1.16 -10.25
C ASN A 126 11.18 -2.19 -9.73
N HIS A 127 11.99 -1.82 -8.73
CA HIS A 127 13.07 -2.68 -8.25
C HIS A 127 12.74 -3.47 -6.99
N ASN A 128 11.91 -2.91 -6.09
CA ASN A 128 11.68 -3.49 -4.77
C ASN A 128 10.25 -4.02 -4.57
N ASP A 129 9.38 -3.84 -5.57
CA ASP A 129 7.96 -4.14 -5.44
C ASP A 129 7.39 -3.62 -4.12
N ALA A 130 7.76 -2.38 -3.76
CA ALA A 130 7.31 -1.77 -2.52
C ALA A 130 5.78 -1.65 -2.54
N ASN A 131 5.13 -2.09 -1.48
CA ASN A 131 3.68 -2.05 -1.33
C ASN A 131 3.22 -0.95 -0.36
N VAL A 132 4.15 -0.30 0.34
CA VAL A 132 3.88 0.88 1.16
C VAL A 132 4.81 2.02 0.75
N CYS A 133 4.23 3.21 0.58
CA CYS A 133 4.95 4.46 0.33
C CYS A 133 4.98 5.29 1.61
N SER A 134 6.17 5.57 2.15
CA SER A 134 6.34 6.47 3.29
C SER A 134 6.71 7.86 2.80
N LEU A 135 5.98 8.87 3.27
CA LEU A 135 6.10 10.27 2.84
C LEU A 135 6.59 11.16 3.99
N PRO A 136 7.70 11.92 3.77
CA PRO A 136 8.27 12.83 4.78
C PRO A 136 7.52 14.18 4.76
N ALA A 137 6.43 14.30 5.50
CA ALA A 137 5.46 15.39 5.40
C ALA A 137 6.04 16.81 5.61
N ARG A 138 7.14 16.93 6.38
CA ARG A 138 7.80 18.24 6.60
C ARG A 138 8.82 18.62 5.54
N PHE A 139 9.11 17.72 4.58
CA PHE A 139 10.22 17.87 3.64
C PHE A 139 9.78 17.83 2.17
N ILE A 140 8.49 17.67 1.93
CA ILE A 140 7.90 17.69 0.58
C ILE A 140 6.66 18.56 0.55
N THR A 141 6.42 19.17 -0.58
CA THR A 141 5.19 19.93 -0.87
C THR A 141 4.03 18.98 -1.22
N GLU A 142 2.80 19.50 -1.15
CA GLU A 142 1.61 18.75 -1.61
C GLU A 142 1.70 18.33 -3.08
N LEU A 143 2.28 19.16 -3.93
CA LEU A 143 2.47 18.84 -5.35
C LEU A 143 3.48 17.70 -5.54
N GLU A 144 4.59 17.71 -4.81
CA GLU A 144 5.56 16.61 -4.82
C GLU A 144 4.92 15.33 -4.29
N ALA A 145 4.16 15.39 -3.20
CA ALA A 145 3.44 14.24 -2.65
C ALA A 145 2.46 13.64 -3.67
N LYS A 146 1.69 14.46 -4.41
CA LYS A 146 0.85 13.97 -5.52
C LYS A 146 1.65 13.25 -6.58
N ASN A 147 2.77 13.82 -7.01
CA ASN A 147 3.63 13.22 -8.03
C ASN A 147 4.21 11.88 -7.56
N ILE A 148 4.70 11.82 -6.31
CA ILE A 148 5.19 10.59 -5.68
C ILE A 148 4.09 9.52 -5.68
N VAL A 149 2.90 9.86 -5.19
CA VAL A 149 1.76 8.96 -5.08
C VAL A 149 1.32 8.44 -6.44
N ASN A 150 1.22 9.31 -7.44
CA ASN A 150 0.86 8.92 -8.81
C ASN A 150 1.85 7.91 -9.38
N VAL A 151 3.14 8.18 -9.28
CA VAL A 151 4.18 7.28 -9.76
C VAL A 151 4.13 5.96 -8.99
N PHE A 152 4.04 6.00 -7.66
CA PHE A 152 3.99 4.80 -6.83
C PHE A 152 2.80 3.89 -7.16
N LEU A 153 1.63 4.44 -7.48
CA LEU A 153 0.43 3.66 -7.79
C LEU A 153 0.41 3.09 -9.20
N ASN A 154 1.07 3.75 -10.16
CA ASN A 154 1.02 3.39 -11.58
C ASN A 154 2.23 2.57 -12.06
N GLU A 155 3.37 2.61 -11.35
CA GLU A 155 4.54 1.83 -11.75
C GLU A 155 4.41 0.35 -11.42
N ASN A 156 4.95 -0.50 -12.28
CA ASN A 156 4.93 -1.94 -12.14
C ASN A 156 6.28 -2.47 -11.68
N PHE A 157 6.27 -3.63 -11.04
CA PHE A 157 7.49 -4.35 -10.70
C PHE A 157 8.13 -4.97 -11.94
N GLU A 158 9.42 -4.75 -12.14
CA GLU A 158 10.17 -5.27 -13.30
C GLU A 158 10.49 -6.76 -13.20
N GLY A 159 10.49 -7.33 -12.00
CA GLY A 159 10.83 -8.75 -11.81
C GLY A 159 12.30 -9.06 -12.08
N GLY A 160 12.59 -10.18 -12.76
CA GLY A 160 13.92 -10.59 -13.17
C GLY A 160 14.93 -10.63 -11.99
N ARG A 161 16.08 -9.96 -12.17
CA ARG A 161 17.13 -9.86 -11.13
C ARG A 161 16.63 -9.24 -9.81
N HIS A 162 15.61 -8.39 -9.88
CA HIS A 162 15.05 -7.74 -8.69
C HIS A 162 14.25 -8.71 -7.84
N LEU A 163 13.53 -9.65 -8.45
CA LEU A 163 12.81 -10.71 -7.73
C LEU A 163 13.76 -11.56 -6.87
N ILE A 164 14.94 -11.91 -7.40
CA ILE A 164 15.94 -12.67 -6.65
C ILE A 164 16.40 -11.91 -5.40
N ARG A 165 16.49 -10.58 -5.50
CA ARG A 165 16.94 -9.73 -4.39
C ARG A 165 15.88 -9.55 -3.33
N ILE A 166 14.64 -9.23 -3.72
CA ILE A 166 13.55 -9.04 -2.75
C ILE A 166 13.21 -10.32 -2.00
N ASN A 167 13.38 -11.48 -2.61
CA ASN A 167 13.19 -12.78 -1.95
C ASN A 167 14.23 -13.06 -0.85
N LYS A 168 15.29 -12.27 -0.75
CA LYS A 168 16.32 -12.36 0.30
C LYS A 168 16.13 -11.33 1.43
N ILE A 169 15.11 -10.44 1.33
CA ILE A 169 14.81 -9.45 2.37
C ILE A 169 14.32 -10.12 3.66
N PRO A 170 13.41 -11.13 3.62
CA PRO A 170 12.99 -11.82 4.84
C PRO A 170 14.15 -12.48 5.55
N LEU A 171 14.16 -12.39 6.89
CA LEU A 171 15.16 -13.06 7.71
C LEU A 171 14.87 -14.57 7.71
N PHE A 172 15.82 -15.35 7.19
CA PHE A 172 15.80 -16.82 7.33
C PHE A 172 16.64 -17.18 8.55
N TYR A 173 16.00 -17.45 9.69
CA TYR A 173 16.70 -18.13 10.77
C TYR A 173 16.92 -19.58 10.33
N LYS A 174 18.17 -19.97 10.07
CA LYS A 174 18.52 -21.40 10.03
C LYS A 174 18.26 -21.94 11.43
N GLN A 175 17.24 -22.78 11.58
CA GLN A 175 17.05 -23.63 12.75
C GLN A 175 18.19 -24.65 12.82
#